data_3fe0f3bcbcec9d93b53185b603e3a221
#
_entry.id   3fe0f3bcbcec9d93b53185b603e3a221
#
_cell.length_a   1.000
_cell.length_b   1.000
_cell.length_c   1.000
_cell.angle_alpha   90.00
_cell.angle_beta   90.00
_cell.angle_gamma   90.00
#
_symmetry.space_group_name_H-M   'P 1'
#
loop_
_entity.id
_entity.type
_entity.pdbx_description
1 polymer ?
#
loop_
_entity_poly.entity_id
_entity_poly.type
_entity_poly.pdbx_seq_one_letter_code
_entity_poly.pdbx_strand_id
1 'polypeptide(L)'
;MTGSTPPARLYLVTPREFEPEPFATLLGRALAAHPVACLRLDLGAAPEEQWRAAANHLLPVAQAHEVALVIAEHHRLVVPLGLDGVHLGASRVPVREVRKALGPDRIVGASAGVSRHMGMTLANAGADYVTLGPVGETGALGDGSRAEDALFQWWAEVIETPLVAEGGVTPADAARLAPFADFVVPDPGVWTAPEGIEAALAPYAAVLAE
;
A
#
# COMPACT_ATOMS: atom_id res chain seq x y z
N MET A 1 20.13 14.38 19.16
CA MET A 1 18.67 14.36 19.38
C MET A 1 18.17 13.15 18.61
N THR A 2 17.94 12.03 19.29
CA THR A 2 17.35 10.82 18.71
C THR A 2 15.87 11.12 18.48
N GLY A 3 15.53 11.61 17.27
CA GLY A 3 14.15 11.67 16.85
C GLY A 3 13.60 10.25 16.81
N SER A 4 12.63 9.94 17.66
CA SER A 4 11.90 8.69 17.57
C SER A 4 11.23 8.67 16.20
N THR A 5 11.61 7.75 15.34
CA THR A 5 10.88 7.48 14.09
C THR A 5 9.44 7.15 14.48
N PRO A 6 8.43 7.77 13.87
CA PRO A 6 7.05 7.40 14.16
C PRO A 6 6.85 5.90 13.88
N PRO A 7 6.00 5.21 14.65
CA PRO A 7 5.76 3.80 14.44
C PRO A 7 5.20 3.54 13.02
N ALA A 8 5.57 2.41 12.45
CA ALA A 8 5.05 1.98 11.16
C ALA A 8 3.52 1.84 11.21
N ARG A 9 2.84 2.05 10.08
CA ARG A 9 1.39 2.04 9.99
C ARG A 9 0.88 0.99 9.00
N LEU A 10 -0.35 0.56 9.18
CA LEU A 10 -1.01 -0.33 8.23
C LEU A 10 -1.30 0.37 6.91
N TYR A 11 -0.98 -0.32 5.83
CA TYR A 11 -1.35 0.00 4.47
C TYR A 11 -2.08 -1.21 3.89
N LEU A 12 -3.36 -1.08 3.52
CA LEU A 12 -4.15 -2.19 3.03
C LEU A 12 -4.20 -2.21 1.49
N VAL A 13 -4.29 -3.41 0.92
CA VAL A 13 -4.51 -3.61 -0.52
C VAL A 13 -5.76 -4.46 -0.67
N THR A 14 -6.68 -4.08 -1.56
CA THR A 14 -7.90 -4.86 -1.80
C THR A 14 -7.58 -6.21 -2.44
N PRO A 15 -8.44 -7.22 -2.28
CA PRO A 15 -8.43 -8.36 -3.18
C PRO A 15 -8.61 -7.88 -4.64
N ARG A 16 -8.18 -8.71 -5.60
CA ARG A 16 -8.38 -8.38 -7.02
C ARG A 16 -9.81 -8.59 -7.49
N GLU A 17 -10.56 -9.42 -6.79
CA GLU A 17 -11.95 -9.76 -7.12
C GLU A 17 -12.80 -9.65 -5.84
N PHE A 18 -13.83 -8.84 -5.88
CA PHE A 18 -14.80 -8.69 -4.80
C PHE A 18 -16.09 -8.00 -5.30
N GLU A 19 -17.18 -8.20 -4.59
CA GLU A 19 -18.41 -7.45 -4.79
C GLU A 19 -18.29 -6.10 -4.04
N PRO A 20 -18.46 -4.94 -4.71
CA PRO A 20 -18.15 -3.64 -4.12
C PRO A 20 -18.90 -3.30 -2.82
N GLU A 21 -20.23 -3.53 -2.76
CA GLU A 21 -21.04 -3.19 -1.61
C GLU A 21 -20.74 -4.06 -0.37
N PRO A 22 -20.70 -5.41 -0.45
CA PRO A 22 -20.26 -6.25 0.66
C PRO A 22 -18.85 -5.93 1.12
N PHE A 23 -17.93 -5.67 0.19
CA PHE A 23 -16.56 -5.34 0.54
C PHE A 23 -16.43 -3.98 1.22
N ALA A 24 -17.22 -2.97 0.83
CA ALA A 24 -17.27 -1.69 1.51
C ALA A 24 -17.68 -1.84 2.99
N THR A 25 -18.63 -2.74 3.26
CA THR A 25 -19.03 -3.07 4.65
C THR A 25 -17.88 -3.74 5.42
N LEU A 26 -17.20 -4.70 4.80
CA LEU A 26 -16.03 -5.38 5.39
C LEU A 26 -14.89 -4.39 5.66
N LEU A 27 -14.61 -3.50 4.70
CA LEU A 27 -13.63 -2.43 4.84
C LEU A 27 -13.96 -1.53 6.03
N GLY A 28 -15.21 -1.08 6.16
CA GLY A 28 -15.65 -0.24 7.28
C GLY A 28 -15.35 -0.89 8.64
N ARG A 29 -15.56 -2.20 8.78
CA ARG A 29 -15.20 -2.96 9.99
C ARG A 29 -13.70 -2.95 10.25
N ALA A 30 -12.88 -3.19 9.22
CA ALA A 30 -11.43 -3.16 9.33
C ALA A 30 -10.91 -1.81 9.80
N LEU A 31 -11.40 -0.71 9.19
CA LEU A 31 -10.98 0.65 9.49
C LEU A 31 -11.47 1.15 10.85
N ALA A 32 -12.63 0.66 11.32
CA ALA A 32 -13.14 0.97 12.65
C ALA A 32 -12.34 0.26 13.77
N ALA A 33 -11.79 -0.92 13.48
CA ALA A 33 -11.07 -1.73 14.45
C ALA A 33 -9.60 -1.35 14.61
N HIS A 34 -8.96 -0.92 13.52
CA HIS A 34 -7.51 -0.69 13.49
C HIS A 34 -7.14 0.59 12.73
N PRO A 35 -6.10 1.34 13.19
CA PRO A 35 -5.60 2.51 12.48
C PRO A 35 -4.92 2.09 11.16
N VAL A 36 -5.49 2.51 10.05
CA VAL A 36 -4.98 2.28 8.69
C VAL A 36 -4.63 3.63 8.07
N ALA A 37 -3.47 3.75 7.46
CA ALA A 37 -3.04 5.00 6.84
C ALA A 37 -3.49 5.13 5.39
N CYS A 38 -3.51 4.02 4.66
CA CYS A 38 -3.79 4.02 3.23
C CYS A 38 -4.48 2.72 2.81
N LEU A 39 -5.40 2.82 1.86
CA LEU A 39 -5.98 1.70 1.12
C LEU A 39 -5.61 1.83 -0.36
N ARG A 40 -5.05 0.76 -0.94
CA ARG A 40 -4.84 0.65 -2.39
C ARG A 40 -5.93 -0.23 -3.02
N LEU A 41 -6.70 0.37 -3.90
CA LEU A 41 -7.63 -0.36 -4.78
C LEU A 41 -6.81 -0.99 -5.91
N ASP A 42 -6.78 -2.33 -5.99
CA ASP A 42 -6.08 -3.10 -7.02
C ASP A 42 -6.99 -4.22 -7.55
N LEU A 43 -7.55 -4.02 -8.74
CA LEU A 43 -8.38 -5.00 -9.44
C LEU A 43 -7.65 -5.68 -10.60
N GLY A 44 -6.33 -5.54 -10.69
CA GLY A 44 -5.53 -6.16 -11.74
C GLY A 44 -5.98 -5.75 -13.14
N ALA A 45 -6.35 -6.72 -13.97
CA ALA A 45 -6.76 -6.51 -15.36
C ALA A 45 -8.27 -6.26 -15.54
N ALA A 46 -8.99 -5.88 -14.49
CA ALA A 46 -10.42 -5.60 -14.57
C ALA A 46 -10.74 -4.43 -15.53
N PRO A 47 -11.92 -4.44 -16.18
CA PRO A 47 -12.34 -3.31 -17.02
C PRO A 47 -12.60 -2.05 -16.18
N GLU A 48 -12.42 -0.88 -16.81
CA GLU A 48 -12.50 0.43 -16.14
C GLU A 48 -13.82 0.64 -15.37
N GLU A 49 -14.92 0.08 -15.86
CA GLU A 49 -16.23 0.16 -15.20
C GLU A 49 -16.19 -0.45 -13.78
N GLN A 50 -15.51 -1.58 -13.60
CA GLN A 50 -15.36 -2.21 -12.28
C GLN A 50 -14.49 -1.38 -11.34
N TRP A 51 -13.43 -0.75 -11.84
CA TRP A 51 -12.62 0.18 -11.07
C TRP A 51 -13.45 1.37 -10.57
N ARG A 52 -14.27 1.94 -11.45
CA ARG A 52 -15.17 3.05 -11.09
C ARG A 52 -16.22 2.63 -10.07
N ALA A 53 -16.87 1.47 -10.27
CA ALA A 53 -17.85 0.94 -9.33
C ALA A 53 -17.22 0.70 -7.95
N ALA A 54 -16.09 0.02 -7.88
CA ALA A 54 -15.39 -0.23 -6.63
C ALA A 54 -14.98 1.08 -5.94
N ALA A 55 -14.34 2.01 -6.66
CA ALA A 55 -13.94 3.30 -6.10
C ALA A 55 -15.11 4.08 -5.51
N ASN A 56 -16.26 4.12 -6.20
CA ASN A 56 -17.47 4.82 -5.73
C ASN A 56 -18.02 4.23 -4.41
N HIS A 57 -17.88 2.92 -4.18
CA HIS A 57 -18.29 2.30 -2.92
C HIS A 57 -17.27 2.46 -1.81
N LEU A 58 -15.96 2.40 -2.13
CA LEU A 58 -14.91 2.42 -1.12
C LEU A 58 -14.52 3.82 -0.66
N LEU A 59 -14.60 4.82 -1.55
CA LEU A 59 -14.18 6.19 -1.24
C LEU A 59 -14.94 6.80 -0.04
N PRO A 60 -16.29 6.73 0.06
CA PRO A 60 -17.00 7.27 1.22
C PRO A 60 -16.59 6.59 2.53
N VAL A 61 -16.30 5.28 2.49
CA VAL A 61 -15.86 4.53 3.67
C VAL A 61 -14.45 4.97 4.09
N ALA A 62 -13.51 5.07 3.15
CA ALA A 62 -12.16 5.54 3.42
C ALA A 62 -12.16 6.97 3.99
N GLN A 63 -12.94 7.88 3.39
CA GLN A 63 -13.07 9.26 3.86
C GLN A 63 -13.66 9.36 5.28
N ALA A 64 -14.66 8.54 5.61
CA ALA A 64 -15.25 8.53 6.95
C ALA A 64 -14.26 8.12 8.05
N HIS A 65 -13.18 7.43 7.69
CA HIS A 65 -12.11 6.99 8.59
C HIS A 65 -10.78 7.74 8.38
N GLU A 66 -10.76 8.81 7.57
CA GLU A 66 -9.56 9.60 7.25
C GLU A 66 -8.42 8.77 6.64
N VAL A 67 -8.76 7.73 5.88
CA VAL A 67 -7.84 6.83 5.20
C VAL A 67 -7.66 7.27 3.75
N ALA A 68 -6.43 7.44 3.31
CA ALA A 68 -6.13 7.77 1.92
C ALA A 68 -6.51 6.60 1.00
N LEU A 69 -7.26 6.86 -0.08
CA LEU A 69 -7.59 5.87 -1.10
C LEU A 69 -6.80 6.13 -2.38
N VAL A 70 -5.85 5.24 -2.67
CA VAL A 70 -5.08 5.26 -3.92
C VAL A 70 -5.52 4.13 -4.86
N ILE A 71 -5.39 4.35 -6.16
CA ILE A 71 -5.74 3.36 -7.18
C ILE A 71 -4.47 2.79 -7.83
N ALA A 72 -4.41 1.48 -8.08
CA ALA A 72 -3.29 0.90 -8.81
C ALA A 72 -3.34 1.25 -10.30
N GLU A 73 -2.22 1.66 -10.90
CA GLU A 73 -1.99 1.88 -12.34
C GLU A 73 -2.83 2.98 -13.01
N HIS A 74 -4.08 3.15 -12.65
CA HIS A 74 -5.06 3.97 -13.37
C HIS A 74 -5.02 5.46 -12.97
N HIS A 75 -3.85 6.13 -13.08
CA HIS A 75 -3.67 7.53 -12.68
C HIS A 75 -4.71 8.50 -13.29
N ARG A 76 -5.24 8.20 -14.48
CA ARG A 76 -6.25 9.05 -15.15
C ARG A 76 -7.60 9.03 -14.43
N LEU A 77 -7.86 8.02 -13.60
CA LEU A 77 -9.09 7.92 -12.80
C LEU A 77 -9.01 8.69 -11.47
N VAL A 78 -7.82 9.10 -11.03
CA VAL A 78 -7.62 9.76 -9.73
C VAL A 78 -8.49 11.00 -9.59
N VAL A 79 -8.35 11.96 -10.49
CA VAL A 79 -9.09 13.24 -10.44
C VAL A 79 -10.60 13.04 -10.69
N PRO A 80 -11.04 12.32 -11.74
CA PRO A 80 -12.47 12.12 -12.00
C PRO A 80 -13.24 11.40 -10.87
N LEU A 81 -12.56 10.54 -10.10
CA LEU A 81 -13.17 9.81 -8.99
C LEU A 81 -12.92 10.46 -7.63
N GLY A 82 -12.16 11.55 -7.56
CA GLY A 82 -11.82 12.23 -6.30
C GLY A 82 -10.90 11.43 -5.38
N LEU A 83 -10.11 10.50 -5.92
CA LEU A 83 -9.18 9.67 -5.16
C LEU A 83 -7.96 10.47 -4.70
N ASP A 84 -7.28 10.00 -3.65
CA ASP A 84 -6.12 10.68 -3.08
C ASP A 84 -4.86 10.49 -3.91
N GLY A 85 -4.77 9.42 -4.72
CA GLY A 85 -3.60 9.20 -5.54
C GLY A 85 -3.58 7.90 -6.33
N VAL A 86 -2.39 7.55 -6.80
CA VAL A 86 -2.12 6.36 -7.59
C VAL A 86 -0.89 5.62 -7.07
N HIS A 87 -0.90 4.30 -7.23
CA HIS A 87 0.26 3.44 -7.05
C HIS A 87 0.69 2.83 -8.39
N LEU A 88 1.95 3.02 -8.77
CA LEU A 88 2.54 2.52 -10.02
C LEU A 88 3.39 1.27 -9.73
N GLY A 89 2.89 0.10 -10.07
CA GLY A 89 3.58 -1.17 -9.90
C GLY A 89 4.25 -1.64 -11.19
N ALA A 90 3.44 -2.14 -12.12
CA ALA A 90 3.89 -2.67 -13.41
C ALA A 90 3.78 -1.64 -14.54
N SER A 91 3.37 -0.43 -14.25
CA SER A 91 3.15 0.63 -15.26
C SER A 91 4.44 1.00 -15.98
N ARG A 92 4.31 1.21 -17.28
CA ARG A 92 5.37 1.80 -18.11
C ARG A 92 5.35 3.33 -18.09
N VAL A 93 4.36 3.94 -17.41
CA VAL A 93 4.25 5.39 -17.33
C VAL A 93 5.23 5.91 -16.27
N PRO A 94 6.14 6.81 -16.63
CA PRO A 94 7.12 7.33 -15.68
C PRO A 94 6.46 8.14 -14.56
N VAL A 95 6.94 7.98 -13.31
CA VAL A 95 6.48 8.75 -12.13
C VAL A 95 6.43 10.25 -12.41
N ARG A 96 7.44 10.82 -13.10
CA ARG A 96 7.49 12.25 -13.44
C ARG A 96 6.32 12.72 -14.31
N GLU A 97 5.88 11.88 -15.24
CA GLU A 97 4.72 12.20 -16.10
C GLU A 97 3.42 12.15 -15.30
N VAL A 98 3.28 11.15 -14.43
CA VAL A 98 2.12 11.02 -13.56
C VAL A 98 2.06 12.17 -12.56
N ARG A 99 3.19 12.52 -11.92
CA ARG A 99 3.30 13.67 -11.02
C ARG A 99 2.91 14.98 -11.73
N LYS A 100 3.39 15.18 -12.96
CA LYS A 100 3.02 16.35 -13.76
C LYS A 100 1.52 16.40 -14.07
N ALA A 101 0.91 15.24 -14.31
CA ALA A 101 -0.53 15.14 -14.63
C ALA A 101 -1.43 15.34 -13.40
N LEU A 102 -1.02 14.84 -12.23
CA LEU A 102 -1.81 14.89 -11.01
C LEU A 102 -1.54 16.12 -10.12
N GLY A 103 -0.43 16.82 -10.35
CA GLY A 103 -0.01 17.95 -9.50
C GLY A 103 0.65 17.52 -8.19
N PRO A 104 1.02 18.47 -7.32
CA PRO A 104 1.75 18.21 -6.08
C PRO A 104 0.89 17.60 -4.96
N ASP A 105 -0.42 17.83 -4.98
CA ASP A 105 -1.33 17.51 -3.87
C ASP A 105 -1.83 16.05 -3.89
N ARG A 106 -1.58 15.31 -4.97
CA ARG A 106 -2.01 13.91 -5.10
C ARG A 106 -0.86 12.97 -4.84
N ILE A 107 -1.17 11.86 -4.17
CA ILE A 107 -0.20 10.82 -3.85
C ILE A 107 0.22 10.07 -5.12
N VAL A 108 1.52 9.89 -5.33
CA VAL A 108 2.09 9.02 -6.36
C VAL A 108 3.05 8.06 -5.70
N GLY A 109 2.59 6.84 -5.47
CA GLY A 109 3.43 5.74 -4.99
C GLY A 109 4.00 4.91 -6.14
N ALA A 110 5.10 4.21 -5.92
CA ALA A 110 5.68 3.35 -6.93
C ALA A 110 6.42 2.13 -6.36
N SER A 111 6.36 1.00 -7.08
CA SER A 111 7.03 -0.23 -6.67
C SER A 111 8.43 -0.35 -7.27
N ALA A 112 9.40 -0.64 -6.43
CA ALA A 112 10.79 -0.87 -6.82
C ALA A 112 11.19 -2.36 -6.81
N GLY A 113 10.26 -3.25 -6.42
CA GLY A 113 10.60 -4.65 -6.21
C GLY A 113 11.70 -4.79 -5.17
N VAL A 114 12.77 -5.50 -5.51
CA VAL A 114 13.95 -5.70 -4.64
C VAL A 114 15.14 -4.80 -5.01
N SER A 115 14.93 -3.79 -5.87
CA SER A 115 16.03 -3.01 -6.45
C SER A 115 16.25 -1.66 -5.77
N ARG A 116 17.40 -1.51 -5.10
CA ARG A 116 17.86 -0.21 -4.57
C ARG A 116 17.92 0.87 -5.64
N HIS A 117 18.45 0.53 -6.81
CA HIS A 117 18.61 1.47 -7.92
C HIS A 117 17.26 1.96 -8.43
N MET A 118 16.31 1.04 -8.61
CA MET A 118 14.94 1.42 -9.02
C MET A 118 14.28 2.29 -7.95
N GLY A 119 14.38 1.92 -6.68
CA GLY A 119 13.81 2.70 -5.57
C GLY A 119 14.33 4.14 -5.57
N MET A 120 15.65 4.35 -5.63
CA MET A 120 16.25 5.68 -5.73
C MET A 120 15.77 6.44 -6.97
N THR A 121 15.65 5.76 -8.11
CA THR A 121 15.16 6.38 -9.34
C THR A 121 13.72 6.89 -9.19
N LEU A 122 12.85 6.10 -8.57
CA LEU A 122 11.45 6.45 -8.33
C LEU A 122 11.32 7.61 -7.32
N ALA A 123 12.08 7.54 -6.21
CA ALA A 123 12.13 8.61 -5.22
C ALA A 123 12.59 9.94 -5.85
N ASN A 124 13.69 9.93 -6.61
CA ASN A 124 14.19 11.12 -7.33
C ASN A 124 13.23 11.60 -8.45
N ALA A 125 12.36 10.73 -8.93
CA ALA A 125 11.35 11.09 -9.91
C ALA A 125 10.12 11.79 -9.29
N GLY A 126 10.02 11.85 -7.95
CA GLY A 126 8.95 12.50 -7.21
C GLY A 126 7.86 11.55 -6.72
N ALA A 127 8.19 10.28 -6.47
CA ALA A 127 7.29 9.39 -5.73
C ALA A 127 7.19 9.85 -4.26
N ASP A 128 5.95 9.83 -3.71
CA ASP A 128 5.70 10.17 -2.30
C ASP A 128 6.00 8.99 -1.39
N TYR A 129 5.98 7.79 -1.91
CA TYR A 129 6.45 6.58 -1.24
C TYR A 129 6.92 5.55 -2.26
N VAL A 130 7.77 4.65 -1.81
CA VAL A 130 8.27 3.51 -2.60
C VAL A 130 7.90 2.22 -1.88
N THR A 131 7.46 1.20 -2.63
CA THR A 131 7.30 -0.13 -2.06
C THR A 131 8.50 -1.01 -2.38
N LEU A 132 8.94 -1.79 -1.39
CA LEU A 132 9.93 -2.84 -1.51
C LEU A 132 9.29 -4.19 -1.15
N GLY A 133 9.58 -5.20 -1.95
CA GLY A 133 9.04 -6.54 -1.81
C GLY A 133 9.25 -7.39 -3.06
N PRO A 134 8.83 -8.66 -3.05
CA PRO A 134 8.09 -9.32 -1.99
C PRO A 134 8.96 -9.63 -0.76
N VAL A 135 8.35 -9.53 0.43
CA VAL A 135 8.99 -9.88 1.71
C VAL A 135 8.91 -11.39 1.93
N GLY A 136 7.70 -11.95 1.81
CA GLY A 136 7.41 -13.37 1.98
C GLY A 136 7.18 -14.11 0.67
N GLU A 137 6.65 -15.33 0.79
CA GLU A 137 6.19 -16.09 -0.38
C GLU A 137 4.90 -15.49 -0.90
N THR A 138 4.91 -15.09 -2.18
CA THR A 138 3.72 -14.61 -2.86
C THR A 138 3.77 -14.99 -4.33
N GLY A 139 2.66 -15.46 -4.87
CA GLY A 139 2.52 -15.73 -6.30
C GLY A 139 2.23 -14.48 -7.13
N ALA A 140 2.00 -13.34 -6.50
CA ALA A 140 1.49 -12.13 -7.15
C ALA A 140 2.57 -11.10 -7.53
N LEU A 141 3.74 -11.13 -6.87
CA LEU A 141 4.79 -10.12 -7.04
C LEU A 141 6.14 -10.79 -7.38
N GLY A 142 6.73 -10.39 -8.50
CA GLY A 142 8.12 -10.64 -8.84
C GLY A 142 8.46 -11.96 -9.53
N ASP A 143 9.74 -12.20 -9.66
CA ASP A 143 10.41 -13.30 -10.35
C ASP A 143 10.87 -14.43 -9.39
N GLY A 144 10.34 -14.46 -8.17
CA GLY A 144 10.75 -15.38 -7.11
C GLY A 144 11.86 -14.83 -6.19
N SER A 145 12.41 -13.64 -6.48
CA SER A 145 13.32 -12.97 -5.55
C SER A 145 12.55 -12.38 -4.37
N ARG A 146 13.24 -12.25 -3.21
CA ARG A 146 12.68 -11.65 -1.99
C ARG A 146 13.52 -10.46 -1.56
N ALA A 147 12.85 -9.47 -0.97
CA ALA A 147 13.53 -8.34 -0.36
C ALA A 147 14.16 -8.77 0.97
N GLU A 148 15.47 -8.67 1.06
CA GLU A 148 16.22 -8.97 2.29
C GLU A 148 16.13 -7.81 3.28
N ASP A 149 16.24 -8.08 4.58
CA ASP A 149 16.21 -7.08 5.66
C ASP A 149 17.23 -5.96 5.45
N ALA A 150 18.41 -6.31 4.95
CA ALA A 150 19.47 -5.35 4.65
C ALA A 150 19.05 -4.29 3.61
N LEU A 151 18.04 -4.57 2.78
CA LEU A 151 17.49 -3.60 1.84
C LEU A 151 16.64 -2.54 2.57
N PHE A 152 15.80 -2.97 3.52
CA PHE A 152 14.96 -2.08 4.34
C PHE A 152 15.81 -1.23 5.29
N GLN A 153 16.78 -1.85 5.97
CA GLN A 153 17.73 -1.15 6.84
C GLN A 153 18.48 -0.05 6.09
N TRP A 154 19.05 -0.40 4.94
CA TRP A 154 19.75 0.56 4.11
C TRP A 154 18.84 1.70 3.65
N TRP A 155 17.57 1.41 3.28
CA TRP A 155 16.62 2.44 2.86
C TRP A 155 16.35 3.43 3.99
N ALA A 156 16.05 2.93 5.17
CA ALA A 156 15.76 3.75 6.36
C ALA A 156 16.94 4.66 6.76
N GLU A 157 18.18 4.22 6.50
CA GLU A 157 19.39 5.00 6.83
C GLU A 157 19.72 6.05 5.78
N VAL A 158 19.36 5.85 4.51
CA VAL A 158 19.90 6.63 3.38
C VAL A 158 18.85 7.45 2.66
N ILE A 159 17.58 7.02 2.66
CA ILE A 159 16.53 7.58 1.82
C ILE A 159 15.43 8.18 2.69
N GLU A 160 15.07 9.45 2.44
CA GLU A 160 13.99 10.13 3.17
C GLU A 160 12.58 9.80 2.67
N THR A 161 12.47 9.29 1.41
CA THR A 161 11.17 8.94 0.84
C THR A 161 10.57 7.77 1.62
N PRO A 162 9.31 7.89 2.09
CA PRO A 162 8.61 6.86 2.85
C PRO A 162 8.64 5.48 2.18
N LEU A 163 8.82 4.46 2.99
CA LEU A 163 8.96 3.07 2.58
C LEU A 163 7.76 2.23 2.98
N VAL A 164 7.25 1.44 2.05
CA VAL A 164 6.21 0.44 2.28
C VAL A 164 6.80 -0.96 2.09
N ALA A 165 6.70 -1.82 3.10
CA ALA A 165 7.02 -3.24 3.00
C ALA A 165 5.79 -4.00 2.50
N GLU A 166 5.91 -4.74 1.37
CA GLU A 166 4.79 -5.46 0.78
C GLU A 166 5.15 -6.86 0.28
N GLY A 167 4.12 -7.66 0.01
CA GLY A 167 4.23 -8.99 -0.60
C GLY A 167 4.46 -10.11 0.38
N GLY A 168 3.37 -10.73 0.84
CA GLY A 168 3.38 -11.88 1.75
C GLY A 168 3.90 -11.55 3.15
N VAL A 169 3.67 -10.32 3.63
CA VAL A 169 4.12 -9.89 4.97
C VAL A 169 3.28 -10.56 6.04
N THR A 170 3.91 -11.34 6.91
CA THR A 170 3.30 -11.94 8.10
C THR A 170 3.40 -10.98 9.30
N PRO A 171 2.67 -11.21 10.41
CA PRO A 171 2.85 -10.42 11.64
C PRO A 171 4.29 -10.44 12.18
N ALA A 172 5.00 -11.56 12.02
CA ALA A 172 6.41 -11.67 12.41
C ALA A 172 7.31 -10.81 11.52
N ASP A 173 7.04 -10.76 10.20
CA ASP A 173 7.74 -9.87 9.28
C ASP A 173 7.43 -8.40 9.59
N ALA A 174 6.18 -8.08 9.92
CA ALA A 174 5.78 -6.74 10.32
C ALA A 174 6.55 -6.26 11.55
N ALA A 175 6.64 -7.08 12.60
CA ALA A 175 7.43 -6.77 13.81
C ALA A 175 8.91 -6.55 13.48
N ARG A 176 9.48 -7.37 12.59
CA ARG A 176 10.89 -7.31 12.19
C ARG A 176 11.20 -6.08 11.33
N LEU A 177 10.27 -5.64 10.50
CA LEU A 177 10.44 -4.53 9.54
C LEU A 177 9.93 -3.19 10.07
N ALA A 178 9.10 -3.16 11.12
CA ALA A 178 8.57 -1.93 11.71
C ALA A 178 9.62 -0.86 12.04
N PRO A 179 10.87 -1.20 12.46
CA PRO A 179 11.90 -0.19 12.68
C PRO A 179 12.43 0.49 11.40
N PHE A 180 12.16 -0.08 10.24
CA PHE A 180 12.79 0.33 8.96
C PHE A 180 11.79 0.76 7.90
N ALA A 181 10.51 0.42 8.05
CA ALA A 181 9.45 0.76 7.10
C ALA A 181 8.45 1.73 7.73
N ASP A 182 7.96 2.69 6.95
CA ASP A 182 6.91 3.61 7.41
C ASP A 182 5.53 2.95 7.34
N PHE A 183 5.37 1.98 6.45
CA PHE A 183 4.11 1.26 6.25
C PHE A 183 4.37 -0.22 5.98
N VAL A 184 3.40 -1.03 6.40
CA VAL A 184 3.40 -2.48 6.19
C VAL A 184 2.09 -2.89 5.53
N VAL A 185 2.20 -3.73 4.48
CA VAL A 185 1.04 -4.32 3.79
C VAL A 185 0.85 -5.75 4.29
N PRO A 186 -0.18 -6.04 5.11
CA PRO A 186 -0.51 -7.39 5.52
C PRO A 186 -0.74 -8.33 4.33
N ASP A 187 -0.49 -9.62 4.54
CA ASP A 187 -0.83 -10.63 3.54
C ASP A 187 -2.31 -10.53 3.14
N PRO A 188 -2.67 -10.62 1.85
CA PRO A 188 -4.05 -10.48 1.40
C PRO A 188 -5.02 -11.52 1.96
N GLY A 189 -4.53 -12.62 2.55
CA GLY A 189 -5.35 -13.61 3.27
C GLY A 189 -6.15 -13.03 4.43
N VAL A 190 -5.78 -11.85 4.96
CA VAL A 190 -6.54 -11.18 6.02
C VAL A 190 -8.00 -10.89 5.63
N TRP A 191 -8.28 -10.68 4.34
CA TRP A 191 -9.63 -10.39 3.85
C TRP A 191 -10.57 -11.59 3.87
N THR A 192 -10.01 -12.80 3.85
CA THR A 192 -10.76 -14.07 3.82
C THR A 192 -10.52 -14.92 5.05
N ALA A 193 -9.91 -14.36 6.07
CA ALA A 193 -9.60 -15.05 7.30
C ALA A 193 -10.88 -15.54 8.03
N PRO A 194 -10.96 -16.81 8.44
CA PRO A 194 -12.17 -17.35 9.04
C PRO A 194 -12.54 -16.71 10.38
N GLU A 195 -11.57 -16.14 11.09
CA GLU A 195 -11.75 -15.36 12.31
C GLU A 195 -12.30 -13.94 12.10
N GLY A 196 -12.37 -13.49 10.85
CA GLY A 196 -12.81 -12.17 10.47
C GLY A 196 -11.67 -11.15 10.40
N ILE A 197 -11.91 -10.08 9.63
CA ILE A 197 -10.88 -9.09 9.27
C ILE A 197 -10.30 -8.37 10.50
N GLU A 198 -11.11 -8.08 11.51
CA GLU A 198 -10.67 -7.41 12.73
C GLU A 198 -9.65 -8.25 13.50
N ALA A 199 -9.95 -9.55 13.66
CA ALA A 199 -9.05 -10.48 14.34
C ALA A 199 -7.80 -10.78 13.50
N ALA A 200 -7.93 -10.86 12.18
CA ALA A 200 -6.80 -11.09 11.28
C ALA A 200 -5.81 -9.91 11.24
N LEU A 201 -6.28 -8.66 11.40
CA LEU A 201 -5.42 -7.48 11.45
C LEU A 201 -4.83 -7.22 12.85
N ALA A 202 -5.44 -7.73 13.91
CA ALA A 202 -5.02 -7.45 15.28
C ALA A 202 -3.52 -7.76 15.56
N PRO A 203 -2.93 -8.90 15.09
CA PRO A 203 -1.52 -9.17 15.29
C PRO A 203 -0.58 -8.15 14.63
N TYR A 204 -0.96 -7.64 13.45
CA TYR A 204 -0.19 -6.59 12.78
C TYR A 204 -0.30 -5.27 13.53
N ALA A 205 -1.52 -4.87 13.91
CA ALA A 205 -1.74 -3.62 14.65
C ALA A 205 -0.99 -3.61 15.99
N ALA A 206 -0.95 -4.75 16.68
CA ALA A 206 -0.25 -4.87 17.96
C ALA A 206 1.25 -4.60 17.84
N VAL A 207 1.92 -5.19 16.83
CA VAL A 207 3.37 -5.02 16.63
C VAL A 207 3.76 -3.66 16.03
N LEU A 208 2.82 -2.97 15.38
CA LEU A 208 3.05 -1.63 14.82
C LEU A 208 2.75 -0.51 15.82
N ALA A 209 2.13 -0.80 16.98
CA ALA A 209 1.84 0.17 18.03
C ALA A 209 2.97 0.33 19.07
N GLU A 210 3.97 -0.56 19.03
CA GLU A 210 5.14 -0.56 19.94
C GLU A 210 6.22 0.39 19.44
#